data_af73272243a4b7c9d9cef0e336feaa53
#
_entry.id   af73272243a4b7c9d9cef0e336feaa53
#
_cell.length_a   1.000
_cell.length_b   1.000
_cell.length_c   1.000
_cell.angle_alpha   90.00
_cell.angle_beta   90.00
_cell.angle_gamma   90.00
#
_symmetry.space_group_name_H-M   'P 1'
#
loop_
_entity.id
_entity.type
_entity.pdbx_description
1 polymer ?
#
loop_
_entity_poly.entity_id
_entity_poly.type
_entity_poly.pdbx_seq_one_letter_code
_entity_poly.pdbx_strand_id
1 'polypeptide(L)'
;MEILQSYSLREHNTFGIDAQADWFIPFASIEDLQLLSRDEYFQECRCITIGEGSNLLFLTNFHGIVLHSVIQSIERCAETADTVDLLVGSGVKWDDFVAQMAEAELYGVENLSLIPGEVGAAAVQNIGAYGAEICELIREVHTVHRRTGEVRHFAVEECNYSYRHSFFKEPEAADYIVTHVLLRLSKHPHLKLDYADLRQRVEARTATPTVRDVRDEVIRIRQEKLPDPKVLGNAGSFFMNPIISAEAFERLREAYPEAPHYDLPDGQVKVPAGWLIDRCGLKGYRLGHAAVYERQALVLVNADGEATGQDIARLAEYVQEQVAERFGLQITPEVRYIS
;
A
#
# COMPACT_ATOMS: atom_id res chain seq x y z
N MET A 1 2.76 -27.83 3.15
CA MET A 1 1.77 -26.73 3.19
C MET A 1 0.75 -27.02 4.27
N GLU A 2 0.45 -26.06 5.13
CA GLU A 2 -0.52 -26.18 6.23
C GLU A 2 -1.85 -25.54 5.79
N ILE A 3 -3.00 -26.12 6.20
CA ILE A 3 -4.33 -25.58 5.92
C ILE A 3 -5.04 -25.38 7.26
N LEU A 4 -5.26 -24.12 7.63
CA LEU A 4 -5.82 -23.74 8.92
C LEU A 4 -7.30 -23.38 8.78
N GLN A 5 -8.15 -23.95 9.64
CA GLN A 5 -9.61 -23.72 9.63
C GLN A 5 -10.02 -22.71 10.69
N SER A 6 -11.07 -21.93 10.42
CA SER A 6 -11.63 -20.92 11.34
C SER A 6 -10.54 -20.01 11.92
N TYR A 7 -9.67 -19.53 11.04
CA TYR A 7 -8.44 -18.85 11.42
C TYR A 7 -8.68 -17.37 11.70
N SER A 8 -8.16 -16.88 12.83
CA SER A 8 -8.25 -15.45 13.17
C SER A 8 -7.35 -14.63 12.25
N LEU A 9 -7.92 -13.59 11.66
CA LEU A 9 -7.21 -12.62 10.81
C LEU A 9 -6.76 -11.37 11.57
N ARG A 10 -6.89 -11.34 12.90
CA ARG A 10 -6.58 -10.17 13.72
C ARG A 10 -5.13 -9.72 13.57
N GLU A 11 -4.19 -10.67 13.46
CA GLU A 11 -2.76 -10.37 13.23
C GLU A 11 -2.42 -10.20 11.74
N HIS A 12 -3.38 -10.40 10.84
CA HIS A 12 -3.25 -10.27 9.39
C HIS A 12 -4.03 -9.06 8.84
N ASN A 13 -4.32 -8.09 9.70
CA ASN A 13 -4.76 -6.75 9.30
C ASN A 13 -4.26 -5.72 10.31
N THR A 14 -3.77 -4.61 9.81
CA THR A 14 -3.13 -3.58 10.65
C THR A 14 -4.10 -2.72 11.44
N PHE A 15 -5.41 -2.81 11.20
CA PHE A 15 -6.44 -2.26 12.11
C PHE A 15 -6.62 -3.09 13.38
N GLY A 16 -6.16 -4.35 13.41
CA GLY A 16 -6.39 -5.27 14.51
C GLY A 16 -7.85 -5.70 14.66
N ILE A 17 -8.62 -5.65 13.55
CA ILE A 17 -10.02 -6.07 13.52
C ILE A 17 -10.11 -7.58 13.76
N ASP A 18 -11.00 -7.97 14.67
CA ASP A 18 -11.28 -9.38 14.95
C ASP A 18 -12.24 -9.93 13.88
N ALA A 19 -11.64 -10.54 12.87
CA ALA A 19 -12.31 -11.25 11.79
C ALA A 19 -11.71 -12.65 11.63
N GLN A 20 -12.48 -13.60 11.09
CA GLN A 20 -12.03 -14.97 10.83
C GLN A 20 -12.16 -15.30 9.35
N ALA A 21 -11.27 -16.17 8.86
CA ALA A 21 -11.40 -16.84 7.57
C ALA A 21 -11.86 -18.28 7.77
N ASP A 22 -12.68 -18.83 6.86
CA ASP A 22 -13.01 -20.26 6.89
C ASP A 22 -11.74 -21.09 6.75
N TRP A 23 -10.83 -20.65 5.86
CA TRP A 23 -9.56 -21.30 5.59
C TRP A 23 -8.45 -20.26 5.45
N PHE A 24 -7.30 -20.52 6.06
CA PHE A 24 -6.08 -19.75 5.90
C PHE A 24 -4.96 -20.66 5.44
N ILE A 25 -4.33 -20.34 4.32
CA ILE A 25 -3.32 -21.20 3.68
C ILE A 25 -2.06 -20.39 3.42
N PRO A 26 -1.02 -20.53 4.24
CA PRO A 26 0.30 -20.01 3.89
C PRO A 26 0.93 -20.88 2.81
N PHE A 27 1.45 -20.26 1.75
CA PHE A 27 2.17 -20.93 0.67
C PHE A 27 3.62 -20.46 0.61
N ALA A 28 4.56 -21.40 0.44
CA ALA A 28 6.00 -21.16 0.46
C ALA A 28 6.66 -21.30 -0.91
N SER A 29 5.92 -21.77 -1.92
CA SER A 29 6.48 -22.03 -3.24
C SER A 29 5.40 -21.97 -4.34
N ILE A 30 5.86 -21.94 -5.59
CA ILE A 30 5.01 -22.09 -6.80
C ILE A 30 4.34 -23.46 -6.79
N GLU A 31 5.07 -24.49 -6.38
CA GLU A 31 4.59 -25.89 -6.32
C GLU A 31 3.42 -26.04 -5.33
N ASP A 32 3.42 -25.30 -4.22
CA ASP A 32 2.29 -25.26 -3.29
C ASP A 32 1.01 -24.79 -3.97
N LEU A 33 1.09 -23.69 -4.75
CA LEU A 33 -0.03 -23.14 -5.50
C LEU A 33 -0.47 -24.07 -6.65
N GLN A 34 0.49 -24.71 -7.32
CA GLN A 34 0.20 -25.71 -8.36
C GLN A 34 -0.45 -26.96 -7.78
N LEU A 35 -0.14 -27.33 -6.55
CA LEU A 35 -0.82 -28.43 -5.85
C LEU A 35 -2.26 -28.03 -5.51
N LEU A 36 -2.47 -26.84 -4.96
CA LEU A 36 -3.79 -26.30 -4.64
C LEU A 36 -4.67 -26.16 -5.89
N SER A 37 -4.11 -25.76 -7.03
CA SER A 37 -4.86 -25.60 -8.28
C SER A 37 -5.49 -26.89 -8.82
N ARG A 38 -5.10 -28.06 -8.30
CA ARG A 38 -5.68 -29.37 -8.66
C ARG A 38 -6.90 -29.72 -7.82
N ASP A 39 -7.16 -28.98 -6.75
CA ASP A 39 -8.30 -29.20 -5.87
C ASP A 39 -9.51 -28.40 -6.37
N GLU A 40 -10.64 -29.11 -6.65
CA GLU A 40 -11.86 -28.50 -7.19
C GLU A 40 -12.46 -27.46 -6.23
N TYR A 41 -12.40 -27.73 -4.91
CA TYR A 41 -12.91 -26.77 -3.92
C TYR A 41 -12.09 -25.47 -3.94
N PHE A 42 -10.77 -25.57 -4.04
CA PHE A 42 -9.89 -24.41 -4.17
C PHE A 42 -10.16 -23.59 -5.46
N GLN A 43 -10.46 -24.27 -6.56
CA GLN A 43 -10.79 -23.62 -7.83
C GLN A 43 -12.09 -22.81 -7.76
N GLU A 44 -13.12 -23.34 -7.09
CA GLU A 44 -14.47 -22.77 -7.07
C GLU A 44 -14.71 -21.86 -5.86
N CYS A 45 -14.00 -22.06 -4.76
CA CYS A 45 -14.18 -21.30 -3.54
C CYS A 45 -13.77 -19.83 -3.73
N ARG A 46 -14.46 -18.93 -3.03
CA ARG A 46 -14.04 -17.55 -2.91
C ARG A 46 -12.64 -17.48 -2.29
N CYS A 47 -11.73 -16.75 -2.93
CA CYS A 47 -10.33 -16.72 -2.51
C CYS A 47 -9.78 -15.30 -2.59
N ILE A 48 -8.99 -14.91 -1.59
CA ILE A 48 -8.20 -13.68 -1.63
C ILE A 48 -6.75 -13.99 -1.23
N THR A 49 -5.82 -13.26 -1.82
CA THR A 49 -4.43 -13.24 -1.34
C THR A 49 -4.19 -11.96 -0.57
N ILE A 50 -3.61 -12.09 0.63
CA ILE A 50 -3.26 -10.96 1.47
C ILE A 50 -1.77 -11.00 1.81
N GLY A 51 -1.18 -9.83 2.06
CA GLY A 51 0.09 -9.69 2.78
C GLY A 51 -0.18 -9.42 4.26
N GLU A 52 0.56 -8.50 4.88
CA GLU A 52 0.32 -8.08 6.28
C GLU A 52 -1.05 -7.40 6.52
N GLY A 53 -1.89 -7.26 5.49
CA GLY A 53 -3.20 -6.62 5.61
C GLY A 53 -3.16 -5.12 5.90
N SER A 54 -2.09 -4.45 5.50
CA SER A 54 -1.86 -3.02 5.78
C SER A 54 -2.75 -2.06 4.98
N ASN A 55 -3.52 -2.58 4.02
CA ASN A 55 -4.47 -1.79 3.21
C ASN A 55 -5.82 -2.49 3.09
N LEU A 56 -6.21 -3.27 4.11
CA LEU A 56 -7.47 -4.01 4.15
C LEU A 56 -8.32 -3.60 5.37
N LEU A 57 -9.64 -3.62 5.17
CA LEU A 57 -10.63 -3.47 6.24
C LEU A 57 -11.63 -4.63 6.15
N PHE A 58 -11.57 -5.56 7.08
CA PHE A 58 -12.55 -6.64 7.19
C PHE A 58 -13.82 -6.12 7.83
N LEU A 59 -14.93 -6.11 7.08
CA LEU A 59 -16.24 -5.70 7.56
C LEU A 59 -16.96 -6.82 8.33
N THR A 60 -16.68 -8.06 7.97
CA THR A 60 -17.22 -9.30 8.56
C THR A 60 -16.17 -10.39 8.51
N ASN A 61 -16.49 -11.59 9.01
CA ASN A 61 -15.71 -12.78 8.71
C ASN A 61 -15.65 -13.03 7.20
N PHE A 62 -14.53 -13.55 6.74
CA PHE A 62 -14.33 -13.91 5.34
C PHE A 62 -14.71 -15.38 5.10
N HIS A 63 -15.83 -15.59 4.41
CA HIS A 63 -16.27 -16.92 4.01
C HIS A 63 -15.55 -17.34 2.72
N GLY A 64 -14.49 -18.12 2.90
CA GLY A 64 -13.61 -18.56 1.81
C GLY A 64 -12.18 -18.83 2.25
N ILE A 65 -11.29 -18.84 1.27
CA ILE A 65 -9.87 -19.12 1.45
C ILE A 65 -9.07 -17.81 1.45
N VAL A 66 -8.30 -17.59 2.49
CA VAL A 66 -7.28 -16.54 2.55
C VAL A 66 -5.92 -17.16 2.30
N LEU A 67 -5.25 -16.74 1.25
CA LEU A 67 -3.86 -17.10 0.93
C LEU A 67 -2.90 -16.06 1.50
N HIS A 68 -1.77 -16.52 2.01
CA HIS A 68 -0.70 -15.67 2.49
C HIS A 68 0.65 -16.19 2.00
N SER A 69 1.41 -15.34 1.32
CA SER A 69 2.73 -15.73 0.84
C SER A 69 3.76 -15.72 1.96
N VAL A 70 4.48 -16.82 2.11
CA VAL A 70 5.66 -16.91 2.96
C VAL A 70 6.94 -17.15 2.16
N ILE A 71 6.94 -16.77 0.86
CA ILE A 71 8.13 -16.83 0.00
C ILE A 71 9.06 -15.67 0.38
N GLN A 72 10.21 -15.99 0.98
CA GLN A 72 11.16 -15.03 1.57
C GLN A 72 12.48 -14.90 0.79
N SER A 73 12.55 -15.44 -0.44
CA SER A 73 13.77 -15.40 -1.25
C SER A 73 14.06 -13.98 -1.75
N ILE A 74 15.35 -13.63 -1.83
CA ILE A 74 15.89 -12.46 -2.53
C ILE A 74 17.07 -12.95 -3.36
N GLU A 75 16.91 -13.01 -4.68
CA GLU A 75 17.89 -13.58 -5.60
C GLU A 75 18.39 -12.52 -6.58
N ARG A 76 19.71 -12.44 -6.77
CA ARG A 76 20.32 -11.63 -7.82
C ARG A 76 20.24 -12.38 -9.15
N CYS A 77 19.45 -11.86 -10.10
CA CYS A 77 19.24 -12.49 -11.42
C CYS A 77 20.18 -11.96 -12.48
N ALA A 78 20.45 -10.65 -12.47
CA ALA A 78 21.34 -9.99 -13.42
C ALA A 78 22.06 -8.81 -12.74
N GLU A 79 23.25 -8.52 -13.22
CA GLU A 79 24.06 -7.42 -12.70
C GLU A 79 24.89 -6.81 -13.81
N THR A 80 24.90 -5.49 -13.88
CA THR A 80 25.72 -4.68 -14.79
C THR A 80 26.64 -3.76 -13.99
N ALA A 81 27.38 -2.88 -14.66
CA ALA A 81 28.13 -1.83 -13.97
C ALA A 81 27.21 -0.87 -13.22
N ASP A 82 26.00 -0.62 -13.76
CA ASP A 82 25.11 0.44 -13.31
C ASP A 82 23.92 -0.06 -12.50
N THR A 83 23.47 -1.30 -12.70
CA THR A 83 22.22 -1.82 -12.11
C THR A 83 22.36 -3.24 -11.60
N VAL A 84 21.44 -3.64 -10.73
CA VAL A 84 21.22 -5.02 -10.30
C VAL A 84 19.74 -5.37 -10.39
N ASP A 85 19.44 -6.55 -10.92
CA ASP A 85 18.08 -7.10 -10.95
C ASP A 85 17.93 -8.15 -9.86
N LEU A 86 16.92 -7.96 -9.03
CA LEU A 86 16.60 -8.78 -7.87
C LEU A 86 15.22 -9.41 -8.03
N LEU A 87 15.15 -10.73 -8.00
CA LEU A 87 13.90 -11.48 -7.91
C LEU A 87 13.55 -11.65 -6.43
N VAL A 88 12.48 -11.00 -6.00
CA VAL A 88 12.09 -10.90 -4.58
C VAL A 88 10.78 -11.63 -4.37
N GLY A 89 10.77 -12.55 -3.40
CA GLY A 89 9.58 -13.30 -3.00
C GLY A 89 8.47 -12.38 -2.48
N SER A 90 7.23 -12.69 -2.83
CA SER A 90 6.07 -11.86 -2.52
C SER A 90 5.78 -11.70 -1.03
N GLY A 91 6.26 -12.63 -0.18
CA GLY A 91 6.12 -12.59 1.28
C GLY A 91 7.27 -11.85 2.00
N VAL A 92 8.28 -11.36 1.28
CA VAL A 92 9.34 -10.55 1.90
C VAL A 92 8.74 -9.25 2.43
N LYS A 93 9.02 -8.92 3.70
CA LYS A 93 8.59 -7.65 4.29
C LYS A 93 9.23 -6.49 3.55
N TRP A 94 8.38 -5.55 3.12
CA TRP A 94 8.81 -4.44 2.28
C TRP A 94 9.92 -3.60 2.95
N ASP A 95 9.73 -3.18 4.20
CA ASP A 95 10.73 -2.31 4.85
C ASP A 95 12.03 -3.03 5.20
N ASP A 96 12.00 -4.35 5.45
CA ASP A 96 13.20 -5.17 5.63
C ASP A 96 13.99 -5.26 4.31
N PHE A 97 13.28 -5.39 3.17
CA PHE A 97 13.91 -5.32 1.84
C PHE A 97 14.57 -3.96 1.62
N VAL A 98 13.85 -2.85 1.86
CA VAL A 98 14.40 -1.49 1.71
C VAL A 98 15.62 -1.28 2.61
N ALA A 99 15.60 -1.78 3.85
CA ALA A 99 16.74 -1.71 4.76
C ALA A 99 17.97 -2.43 4.20
N GLN A 100 17.80 -3.66 3.70
CA GLN A 100 18.89 -4.44 3.09
C GLN A 100 19.46 -3.74 1.85
N MET A 101 18.62 -3.12 1.02
CA MET A 101 19.06 -2.39 -0.17
C MET A 101 19.86 -1.14 0.21
N ALA A 102 19.43 -0.42 1.24
CA ALA A 102 20.17 0.73 1.75
C ALA A 102 21.52 0.33 2.36
N GLU A 103 21.60 -0.82 3.03
CA GLU A 103 22.88 -1.38 3.53
C GLU A 103 23.82 -1.80 2.40
N ALA A 104 23.26 -2.30 1.31
CA ALA A 104 24.03 -2.68 0.13
C ALA A 104 24.37 -1.50 -0.80
N GLU A 105 24.00 -0.27 -0.43
CA GLU A 105 24.19 0.96 -1.22
C GLU A 105 23.52 0.85 -2.62
N LEU A 106 22.34 0.22 -2.67
CA LEU A 106 21.49 0.14 -3.85
C LEU A 106 20.36 1.18 -3.75
N TYR A 107 20.15 1.91 -4.83
CA TYR A 107 19.30 3.08 -4.90
C TYR A 107 17.99 2.81 -5.63
N GLY A 108 16.93 3.51 -5.22
CA GLY A 108 15.62 3.56 -5.87
C GLY A 108 14.44 3.29 -4.93
N VAL A 109 14.64 2.51 -3.84
CA VAL A 109 13.57 2.14 -2.90
C VAL A 109 13.53 3.00 -1.62
N GLU A 110 14.55 3.82 -1.37
CA GLU A 110 14.75 4.56 -0.11
C GLU A 110 13.59 5.48 0.26
N ASN A 111 12.93 6.10 -0.71
CA ASN A 111 11.76 6.95 -0.49
C ASN A 111 10.53 6.16 -0.02
N LEU A 112 10.51 4.85 -0.27
CA LEU A 112 9.41 3.95 0.10
C LEU A 112 9.64 3.26 1.46
N SER A 113 10.56 3.79 2.27
CA SER A 113 10.90 3.28 3.61
C SER A 113 9.73 3.32 4.57
N LEU A 114 9.68 2.37 5.50
CA LEU A 114 8.68 2.24 6.57
C LEU A 114 7.23 2.14 6.04
N ILE A 115 7.00 1.72 4.79
CA ILE A 115 5.66 1.35 4.31
C ILE A 115 5.38 -0.06 4.81
N PRO A 116 4.30 -0.27 5.61
CA PRO A 116 3.93 -1.60 6.07
C PRO A 116 3.47 -2.50 4.91
N GLY A 117 3.72 -3.78 5.02
CA GLY A 117 3.28 -4.77 4.03
C GLY A 117 4.43 -5.57 3.44
N GLU A 118 4.14 -6.33 2.41
CA GLU A 118 5.04 -7.26 1.75
C GLU A 118 5.22 -6.90 0.28
N VAL A 119 6.31 -7.38 -0.33
CA VAL A 119 6.72 -7.08 -1.72
C VAL A 119 5.61 -7.40 -2.74
N GLY A 120 4.92 -8.53 -2.60
CA GLY A 120 3.81 -8.86 -3.49
C GLY A 120 2.67 -7.85 -3.40
N ALA A 121 2.26 -7.49 -2.18
CA ALA A 121 1.22 -6.49 -1.95
C ALA A 121 1.67 -5.09 -2.41
N ALA A 122 2.95 -4.75 -2.24
CA ALA A 122 3.53 -3.51 -2.71
C ALA A 122 3.40 -3.36 -4.23
N ALA A 123 3.69 -4.42 -5.00
CA ALA A 123 3.52 -4.46 -6.45
C ALA A 123 2.05 -4.34 -6.87
N VAL A 124 1.14 -5.09 -6.21
CA VAL A 124 -0.32 -5.03 -6.49
C VAL A 124 -0.87 -3.62 -6.26
N GLN A 125 -0.45 -2.94 -5.18
CA GLN A 125 -0.96 -1.61 -4.82
C GLN A 125 -0.29 -0.46 -5.58
N ASN A 126 0.80 -0.69 -6.31
CA ASN A 126 1.69 0.37 -6.79
C ASN A 126 2.02 1.35 -5.67
N ILE A 127 2.64 0.85 -4.58
CA ILE A 127 2.96 1.70 -3.45
C ILE A 127 3.80 2.90 -3.89
N GLY A 128 3.52 4.05 -3.29
CA GLY A 128 4.24 5.28 -3.61
C GLY A 128 4.26 6.24 -2.43
N ALA A 129 5.41 6.86 -2.22
CA ALA A 129 5.62 7.87 -1.19
C ALA A 129 6.80 8.78 -1.59
N TYR A 130 6.79 10.01 -1.11
CA TYR A 130 7.90 10.97 -1.25
C TYR A 130 8.43 11.11 -2.69
N GLY A 131 7.52 11.11 -3.68
CA GLY A 131 7.87 11.31 -5.10
C GLY A 131 8.39 10.06 -5.82
N ALA A 132 8.35 8.87 -5.20
CA ALA A 132 8.69 7.61 -5.82
C ALA A 132 7.49 6.66 -5.85
N GLU A 133 7.40 5.83 -6.87
CA GLU A 133 6.46 4.71 -6.99
C GLU A 133 7.21 3.43 -7.33
N ILE A 134 6.75 2.28 -6.79
CA ILE A 134 7.44 1.00 -6.98
C ILE A 134 7.46 0.58 -8.46
N CYS A 135 6.45 0.94 -9.25
CA CYS A 135 6.38 0.59 -10.67
C CYS A 135 7.57 1.08 -11.49
N GLU A 136 8.25 2.15 -11.07
CA GLU A 136 9.46 2.65 -11.73
C GLU A 136 10.64 1.65 -11.66
N LEU A 137 10.60 0.77 -10.68
CA LEU A 137 11.64 -0.22 -10.38
C LEU A 137 11.27 -1.63 -10.86
N ILE A 138 9.96 -1.92 -10.98
CA ILE A 138 9.47 -3.23 -11.43
C ILE A 138 9.87 -3.48 -12.89
N ARG A 139 10.33 -4.70 -13.16
CA ARG A 139 10.56 -5.23 -14.51
C ARG A 139 9.53 -6.27 -14.87
N GLU A 140 9.26 -7.19 -13.94
CA GLU A 140 8.28 -8.25 -14.10
C GLU A 140 7.57 -8.53 -12.77
N VAL A 141 6.34 -9.01 -12.87
CA VAL A 141 5.59 -9.59 -11.77
C VAL A 141 5.30 -11.04 -12.10
N HIS A 142 5.83 -11.96 -11.31
CA HIS A 142 5.66 -13.40 -11.49
C HIS A 142 4.44 -13.89 -10.71
N THR A 143 3.62 -14.68 -11.37
CA THR A 143 2.34 -15.14 -10.82
C THR A 143 2.09 -16.62 -11.09
N VAL A 144 1.16 -17.19 -10.32
CA VAL A 144 0.51 -18.47 -10.63
C VAL A 144 -0.99 -18.22 -10.78
N HIS A 145 -1.57 -18.74 -11.86
CA HIS A 145 -3.01 -18.66 -12.06
C HIS A 145 -3.70 -19.71 -11.17
N ARG A 146 -4.55 -19.26 -10.27
CA ARG A 146 -5.15 -20.07 -9.19
C ARG A 146 -5.86 -21.34 -9.68
N ARG A 147 -6.62 -21.22 -10.78
CA ARG A 147 -7.45 -22.35 -11.27
C ARG A 147 -6.68 -23.34 -12.13
N THR A 148 -5.64 -22.87 -12.83
CA THR A 148 -4.92 -23.73 -13.80
C THR A 148 -3.54 -24.16 -13.31
N GLY A 149 -2.97 -23.49 -12.31
CA GLY A 149 -1.59 -23.69 -11.85
C GLY A 149 -0.53 -23.18 -12.86
N GLU A 150 -0.97 -22.47 -13.91
CA GLU A 150 -0.09 -21.92 -14.90
C GLU A 150 0.76 -20.79 -14.31
N VAL A 151 2.06 -20.83 -14.56
CA VAL A 151 2.98 -19.75 -14.21
C VAL A 151 2.96 -18.72 -15.33
N ARG A 152 2.75 -17.44 -14.95
CA ARG A 152 2.82 -16.33 -15.88
C ARG A 152 3.68 -15.20 -15.33
N HIS A 153 4.53 -14.64 -16.16
CA HIS A 153 5.31 -13.44 -15.88
C HIS A 153 4.70 -12.28 -16.66
N PHE A 154 4.32 -11.23 -15.96
CA PHE A 154 3.82 -9.99 -16.55
C PHE A 154 4.97 -9.00 -16.63
N ALA A 155 5.31 -8.54 -17.83
CA ALA A 155 6.20 -7.39 -17.98
C ALA A 155 5.55 -6.13 -17.37
N VAL A 156 6.35 -5.15 -16.96
CA VAL A 156 5.84 -3.95 -16.30
C VAL A 156 4.78 -3.22 -17.13
N GLU A 157 4.91 -3.24 -18.46
CA GLU A 157 3.96 -2.63 -19.40
C GLU A 157 2.58 -3.33 -19.39
N GLU A 158 2.54 -4.63 -19.10
CA GLU A 158 1.30 -5.41 -18.98
C GLU A 158 0.58 -5.17 -17.65
N CYS A 159 1.29 -4.65 -16.65
CA CYS A 159 0.75 -4.41 -15.32
C CYS A 159 -0.13 -3.15 -15.22
N ASN A 160 -0.26 -2.33 -16.27
CA ASN A 160 -1.12 -1.14 -16.36
C ASN A 160 -1.02 -0.22 -15.11
N TYR A 161 0.20 0.04 -14.64
CA TYR A 161 0.41 0.84 -13.44
C TYR A 161 -0.03 2.30 -13.63
N SER A 162 -0.75 2.80 -12.63
CA SER A 162 -1.06 4.22 -12.47
C SER A 162 -1.17 4.54 -10.97
N TYR A 163 -1.54 5.77 -10.62
CA TYR A 163 -1.65 6.20 -9.22
C TYR A 163 -2.53 5.25 -8.39
N ARG A 164 -1.92 4.51 -7.48
CA ARG A 164 -2.57 3.51 -6.61
C ARG A 164 -3.31 2.40 -7.36
N HIS A 165 -2.91 2.13 -8.59
CA HIS A 165 -3.57 1.15 -9.46
C HIS A 165 -2.55 0.24 -10.15
N SER A 166 -2.98 -1.02 -10.38
CA SER A 166 -2.33 -1.99 -11.25
C SER A 166 -3.38 -2.94 -11.85
N PHE A 167 -3.01 -3.66 -12.91
CA PHE A 167 -3.81 -4.75 -13.48
C PHE A 167 -4.28 -5.76 -12.41
N PHE A 168 -3.44 -6.04 -11.40
CA PHE A 168 -3.76 -7.01 -10.34
C PHE A 168 -4.91 -6.58 -9.40
N LYS A 169 -5.43 -5.37 -9.54
CA LYS A 169 -6.63 -4.89 -8.84
C LYS A 169 -7.91 -5.05 -9.66
N GLU A 170 -7.78 -5.40 -10.95
CA GLU A 170 -8.91 -5.60 -11.84
C GLU A 170 -9.55 -6.99 -11.63
N PRO A 171 -10.86 -7.14 -11.91
CA PRO A 171 -11.55 -8.42 -11.79
C PRO A 171 -10.91 -9.53 -12.64
N GLU A 172 -10.36 -9.20 -13.81
CA GLU A 172 -9.70 -10.13 -14.73
C GLU A 172 -8.43 -10.74 -14.15
N ALA A 173 -7.81 -10.05 -13.18
CA ALA A 173 -6.61 -10.51 -12.52
C ALA A 173 -6.89 -11.25 -11.20
N ALA A 174 -8.16 -11.43 -10.80
CA ALA A 174 -8.52 -12.00 -9.49
C ALA A 174 -7.97 -13.40 -9.24
N ASP A 175 -7.70 -14.15 -10.30
CA ASP A 175 -7.14 -15.50 -10.22
C ASP A 175 -5.60 -15.55 -10.34
N TYR A 176 -4.90 -14.41 -10.48
CA TYR A 176 -3.43 -14.37 -10.50
C TYR A 176 -2.88 -14.09 -9.11
N ILE A 177 -2.10 -15.04 -8.58
CA ILE A 177 -1.46 -14.96 -7.27
C ILE A 177 0.01 -14.56 -7.50
N VAL A 178 0.41 -13.40 -6.99
CA VAL A 178 1.79 -12.92 -7.09
C VAL A 178 2.71 -13.77 -6.21
N THR A 179 3.77 -14.31 -6.81
CA THR A 179 4.78 -15.14 -6.13
C THR A 179 6.11 -14.42 -5.96
N HIS A 180 6.54 -13.66 -6.99
CA HIS A 180 7.78 -12.88 -6.96
C HIS A 180 7.61 -11.57 -7.73
N VAL A 181 8.48 -10.62 -7.44
CA VAL A 181 8.60 -9.36 -8.18
C VAL A 181 10.06 -9.17 -8.59
N LEU A 182 10.30 -8.95 -9.87
CA LEU A 182 11.63 -8.62 -10.40
C LEU A 182 11.82 -7.11 -10.34
N LEU A 183 12.73 -6.67 -9.49
CA LEU A 183 13.04 -5.26 -9.26
C LEU A 183 14.43 -4.92 -9.78
N ARG A 184 14.57 -3.79 -10.49
CA ARG A 184 15.86 -3.24 -10.91
C ARG A 184 16.24 -2.05 -10.05
N LEU A 185 17.40 -2.13 -9.39
CA LEU A 185 17.95 -1.07 -8.56
C LEU A 185 19.22 -0.51 -9.18
N SER A 186 19.47 0.77 -8.91
CA SER A 186 20.69 1.46 -9.36
C SER A 186 21.84 1.23 -8.38
N LYS A 187 23.07 1.11 -8.91
CA LYS A 187 24.32 1.15 -8.14
C LYS A 187 24.87 2.57 -7.98
N HIS A 188 24.25 3.53 -8.65
CA HIS A 188 24.67 4.93 -8.63
C HIS A 188 23.66 5.79 -7.90
N PRO A 189 24.09 6.81 -7.17
CA PRO A 189 23.20 7.75 -6.50
C PRO A 189 22.24 8.43 -7.48
N HIS A 190 20.95 8.25 -7.25
CA HIS A 190 19.88 8.98 -7.93
C HIS A 190 18.77 9.27 -6.92
N LEU A 191 19.08 10.17 -5.98
CA LEU A 191 18.21 10.47 -4.85
C LEU A 191 17.05 11.40 -5.27
N LYS A 192 15.82 10.96 -5.04
CA LYS A 192 14.61 11.77 -5.25
C LYS A 192 14.31 12.59 -4.00
N LEU A 193 14.73 13.85 -3.99
CA LEU A 193 14.60 14.74 -2.83
C LEU A 193 13.56 15.85 -2.99
N ASP A 194 12.91 15.98 -4.16
CA ASP A 194 12.08 17.14 -4.52
C ASP A 194 10.66 17.13 -3.91
N TYR A 195 10.32 16.12 -3.10
CA TYR A 195 9.02 16.03 -2.46
C TYR A 195 8.97 16.79 -1.14
N ALA A 196 8.11 17.80 -1.04
CA ALA A 196 7.89 18.61 0.16
C ALA A 196 9.21 19.18 0.74
N ASP A 197 9.47 18.97 2.03
CA ASP A 197 10.65 19.45 2.77
C ASP A 197 11.78 18.40 2.87
N LEU A 198 11.67 17.28 2.16
CA LEU A 198 12.63 16.18 2.25
C LEU A 198 14.06 16.62 1.94
N ARG A 199 14.27 17.37 0.84
CA ARG A 199 15.58 17.92 0.46
C ARG A 199 16.18 18.74 1.59
N GLN A 200 15.43 19.72 2.10
CA GLN A 200 15.89 20.61 3.17
C GLN A 200 16.29 19.82 4.43
N ARG A 201 15.50 18.81 4.79
CA ARG A 201 15.76 17.99 5.97
C ARG A 201 17.01 17.12 5.82
N VAL A 202 17.18 16.50 4.64
CA VAL A 202 18.36 15.66 4.35
C VAL A 202 19.62 16.51 4.29
N GLU A 203 19.62 17.63 3.55
CA GLU A 203 20.76 18.53 3.37
C GLU A 203 21.16 19.26 4.67
N ALA A 204 20.22 19.48 5.59
CA ALA A 204 20.53 20.01 6.92
C ALA A 204 21.39 19.06 7.77
N ARG A 205 21.47 17.77 7.41
CA ARG A 205 22.22 16.75 8.17
C ARG A 205 23.55 16.39 7.53
N THR A 206 23.63 16.40 6.21
CA THR A 206 24.83 16.03 5.47
C THR A 206 24.91 16.77 4.13
N ALA A 207 26.12 17.21 3.77
CA ALA A 207 26.36 17.86 2.48
C ALA A 207 26.43 16.85 1.31
N THR A 208 26.62 15.57 1.60
CA THR A 208 26.71 14.48 0.60
C THR A 208 25.77 13.35 0.99
N PRO A 209 24.46 13.50 0.70
CA PRO A 209 23.48 12.49 1.09
C PRO A 209 23.71 11.12 0.47
N THR A 210 23.54 10.09 1.26
CA THR A 210 23.54 8.69 0.85
C THR A 210 22.12 8.13 0.84
N VAL A 211 21.93 6.92 0.30
CA VAL A 211 20.67 6.18 0.36
C VAL A 211 20.18 6.00 1.82
N ARG A 212 21.11 5.78 2.76
CA ARG A 212 20.79 5.64 4.20
C ARG A 212 20.27 6.94 4.80
N ASP A 213 20.89 8.07 4.47
CA ASP A 213 20.44 9.38 4.98
C ASP A 213 19.02 9.70 4.54
N VAL A 214 18.67 9.37 3.28
CA VAL A 214 17.30 9.55 2.77
C VAL A 214 16.33 8.61 3.48
N ARG A 215 16.66 7.30 3.59
CA ARG A 215 15.87 6.33 4.33
C ARG A 215 15.59 6.80 5.76
N ASP A 216 16.63 7.18 6.48
CA ASP A 216 16.52 7.60 7.88
C ASP A 216 15.62 8.83 8.04
N GLU A 217 15.71 9.78 7.12
CA GLU A 217 14.87 10.98 7.18
C GLU A 217 13.41 10.68 6.81
N VAL A 218 13.18 9.83 5.80
CA VAL A 218 11.83 9.35 5.45
C VAL A 218 11.19 8.64 6.65
N ILE A 219 11.93 7.78 7.34
CA ILE A 219 11.44 7.10 8.55
C ILE A 219 11.03 8.11 9.62
N ARG A 220 11.88 9.14 9.90
CA ARG A 220 11.55 10.19 10.88
C ARG A 220 10.28 10.94 10.51
N ILE A 221 10.18 11.40 9.25
CA ILE A 221 8.98 12.12 8.79
C ILE A 221 7.72 11.27 8.96
N ARG A 222 7.82 9.97 8.66
CA ARG A 222 6.70 9.05 8.81
C ARG A 222 6.32 8.85 10.27
N GLN A 223 7.28 8.64 11.15
CA GLN A 223 7.05 8.47 12.59
C GLN A 223 6.49 9.75 13.26
N GLU A 224 6.86 10.93 12.78
CA GLU A 224 6.28 12.20 13.23
C GLU A 224 4.79 12.31 12.88
N LYS A 225 4.38 11.80 11.72
CA LYS A 225 3.05 12.00 11.13
C LYS A 225 2.09 10.83 11.30
N LEU A 226 2.60 9.59 11.28
CA LEU A 226 1.78 8.38 11.23
C LEU A 226 1.88 7.60 12.54
N PRO A 227 0.79 7.03 13.04
CA PRO A 227 0.84 6.14 14.17
C PRO A 227 1.40 4.78 13.77
N ASP A 228 2.17 4.15 14.66
CA ASP A 228 2.58 2.75 14.49
C ASP A 228 1.33 1.85 14.59
N PRO A 229 1.00 1.06 13.56
CA PRO A 229 -0.18 0.20 13.59
C PRO A 229 -0.13 -0.89 14.66
N LYS A 230 1.06 -1.23 15.17
CA LYS A 230 1.23 -2.16 16.31
C LYS A 230 0.78 -1.54 17.64
N VAL A 231 0.75 -0.21 17.73
CA VAL A 231 0.33 0.53 18.93
C VAL A 231 -1.09 1.06 18.79
N LEU A 232 -1.43 1.56 17.59
CA LEU A 232 -2.72 2.14 17.30
C LEU A 232 -3.17 1.65 15.93
N GLY A 233 -4.10 0.69 15.88
CA GLY A 233 -4.56 0.02 14.67
C GLY A 233 -4.99 1.01 13.59
N ASN A 234 -4.42 0.90 12.38
CA ASN A 234 -4.71 1.74 11.23
C ASN A 234 -4.21 1.10 9.94
N ALA A 235 -4.56 1.65 8.78
CA ALA A 235 -4.08 1.23 7.47
C ALA A 235 -3.36 2.37 6.72
N GLY A 236 -2.67 3.26 7.44
CA GLY A 236 -2.04 4.44 6.84
C GLY A 236 -3.06 5.43 6.30
N SER A 237 -2.78 6.03 5.15
CA SER A 237 -3.72 6.95 4.49
C SER A 237 -4.96 6.19 4.02
N PHE A 238 -6.12 6.52 4.58
CA PHE A 238 -7.37 5.82 4.29
C PHE A 238 -7.99 6.21 2.95
N PHE A 239 -7.79 7.46 2.51
CA PHE A 239 -8.38 7.99 1.30
C PHE A 239 -7.32 8.35 0.26
N MET A 240 -7.66 8.15 -1.01
CA MET A 240 -6.89 8.68 -2.14
C MET A 240 -7.06 10.20 -2.23
N ASN A 241 -6.02 10.87 -2.72
CA ASN A 241 -6.13 12.27 -3.10
C ASN A 241 -7.03 12.38 -4.34
N PRO A 242 -8.13 13.15 -4.31
CA PRO A 242 -9.00 13.32 -5.46
C PRO A 242 -8.26 14.03 -6.60
N ILE A 243 -8.50 13.55 -7.82
CA ILE A 243 -8.08 14.20 -9.06
C ILE A 243 -9.31 14.85 -9.66
N ILE A 244 -9.24 16.16 -9.90
CA ILE A 244 -10.36 16.99 -10.36
C ILE A 244 -9.97 17.78 -11.61
N SER A 245 -10.97 18.29 -12.34
CA SER A 245 -10.69 19.16 -13.49
C SER A 245 -10.11 20.51 -13.06
N ALA A 246 -9.38 21.16 -13.96
CA ALA A 246 -8.85 22.50 -13.71
C ALA A 246 -9.96 23.51 -13.33
N GLU A 247 -11.16 23.42 -13.99
CA GLU A 247 -12.27 24.30 -13.67
C GLU A 247 -12.84 24.05 -12.26
N ALA A 248 -12.86 22.77 -11.82
CA ALA A 248 -13.29 22.44 -10.46
C ALA A 248 -12.29 22.96 -9.43
N PHE A 249 -10.99 22.91 -9.75
CA PHE A 249 -9.95 23.45 -8.88
C PHE A 249 -9.99 24.99 -8.82
N GLU A 250 -10.23 25.69 -9.93
CA GLU A 250 -10.38 27.16 -9.90
C GLU A 250 -11.54 27.58 -8.98
N ARG A 251 -12.70 26.91 -9.04
CA ARG A 251 -13.81 27.16 -8.09
C ARG A 251 -13.42 26.91 -6.64
N LEU A 252 -12.62 25.87 -6.38
CA LEU A 252 -12.11 25.61 -5.03
C LEU A 252 -11.17 26.74 -4.58
N ARG A 253 -10.29 27.20 -5.46
CA ARG A 253 -9.30 28.24 -5.21
C ARG A 253 -9.93 29.62 -4.98
N GLU A 254 -11.06 29.91 -5.61
CA GLU A 254 -11.83 31.16 -5.34
C GLU A 254 -12.25 31.23 -3.86
N ALA A 255 -12.68 30.11 -3.29
CA ALA A 255 -13.11 30.02 -1.88
C ALA A 255 -11.93 29.78 -0.91
N TYR A 256 -10.88 29.12 -1.39
CA TYR A 256 -9.69 28.73 -0.61
C TYR A 256 -8.41 28.99 -1.42
N PRO A 257 -7.92 30.26 -1.49
CA PRO A 257 -6.75 30.63 -2.29
C PRO A 257 -5.47 29.87 -1.95
N GLU A 258 -5.36 29.39 -0.70
CA GLU A 258 -4.24 28.63 -0.18
C GLU A 258 -4.36 27.10 -0.37
N ALA A 259 -5.35 26.62 -1.13
CA ALA A 259 -5.56 25.19 -1.34
C ALA A 259 -4.32 24.54 -1.96
N PRO A 260 -3.67 23.58 -1.28
CA PRO A 260 -2.53 22.86 -1.83
C PRO A 260 -2.97 21.98 -3.00
N HIS A 261 -2.10 21.87 -4.01
CA HIS A 261 -2.42 21.07 -5.19
C HIS A 261 -1.15 20.61 -5.91
N TYR A 262 -1.34 19.64 -6.81
CA TYR A 262 -0.32 19.16 -7.74
C TYR A 262 -0.93 19.11 -9.13
N ASP A 263 -0.34 19.85 -10.06
CA ASP A 263 -0.74 19.83 -11.48
C ASP A 263 -0.31 18.49 -12.11
N LEU A 264 -1.22 17.90 -12.89
CA LEU A 264 -0.97 16.66 -13.62
C LEU A 264 -0.71 16.96 -15.11
N PRO A 265 0.06 16.08 -15.81
CA PRO A 265 0.42 16.30 -17.23
C PRO A 265 -0.78 16.42 -18.19
N ASP A 266 -1.92 15.82 -17.81
CA ASP A 266 -3.17 15.84 -18.58
C ASP A 266 -4.06 17.08 -18.32
N GLY A 267 -3.55 18.03 -17.52
CA GLY A 267 -4.25 19.28 -17.15
C GLY A 267 -5.26 19.10 -16.01
N GLN A 268 -5.34 17.91 -15.41
CA GLN A 268 -6.09 17.70 -14.17
C GLN A 268 -5.28 18.15 -12.95
N VAL A 269 -5.93 18.29 -11.82
CA VAL A 269 -5.34 18.75 -10.56
C VAL A 269 -5.61 17.75 -9.46
N LYS A 270 -4.54 17.31 -8.78
CA LYS A 270 -4.64 16.43 -7.60
C LYS A 270 -4.64 17.29 -6.33
N VAL A 271 -5.70 17.17 -5.54
CA VAL A 271 -5.89 17.91 -4.28
C VAL A 271 -5.62 16.99 -3.09
N PRO A 272 -4.80 17.39 -2.10
CA PRO A 272 -4.55 16.58 -0.90
C PRO A 272 -5.82 16.34 -0.08
N ALA A 273 -6.30 15.09 -0.01
CA ALA A 273 -7.48 14.74 0.78
C ALA A 273 -7.28 15.03 2.27
N GLY A 274 -6.06 14.91 2.78
CA GLY A 274 -5.76 15.27 4.17
C GLY A 274 -6.02 16.73 4.49
N TRP A 275 -5.78 17.65 3.54
CA TRP A 275 -6.13 19.06 3.68
C TRP A 275 -7.65 19.26 3.70
N LEU A 276 -8.39 18.60 2.81
CA LEU A 276 -9.85 18.69 2.78
C LEU A 276 -10.47 18.23 4.11
N ILE A 277 -10.03 17.10 4.63
CA ILE A 277 -10.50 16.53 5.91
C ILE A 277 -10.12 17.43 7.09
N ASP A 278 -8.89 17.98 7.10
CA ASP A 278 -8.43 18.90 8.15
C ASP A 278 -9.26 20.19 8.15
N ARG A 279 -9.58 20.73 6.98
CA ARG A 279 -10.47 21.91 6.83
C ARG A 279 -11.91 21.65 7.27
N CYS A 280 -12.38 20.39 7.26
CA CYS A 280 -13.64 20.01 7.87
C CYS A 280 -13.57 19.99 9.42
N GLY A 281 -12.38 20.18 10.02
CA GLY A 281 -12.19 20.15 11.47
C GLY A 281 -12.26 18.74 12.07
N LEU A 282 -11.96 17.71 11.26
CA LEU A 282 -12.15 16.31 11.66
C LEU A 282 -10.94 15.67 12.33
N LYS A 283 -9.78 16.33 12.41
CA LYS A 283 -8.64 15.80 13.18
C LYS A 283 -9.05 15.57 14.64
N GLY A 284 -8.77 14.37 15.15
CA GLY A 284 -9.15 13.97 16.50
C GLY A 284 -10.65 13.66 16.68
N TYR A 285 -11.48 13.79 15.62
CA TYR A 285 -12.90 13.44 15.70
C TYR A 285 -13.07 11.94 15.95
N ARG A 286 -13.89 11.59 16.93
CA ARG A 286 -14.16 10.22 17.35
C ARG A 286 -15.62 9.86 17.13
N LEU A 287 -15.85 8.69 16.52
CA LEU A 287 -17.16 8.08 16.34
C LEU A 287 -17.15 6.67 16.94
N GLY A 288 -17.64 6.51 18.14
CA GLY A 288 -17.58 5.24 18.88
C GLY A 288 -16.12 4.80 19.14
N HIS A 289 -15.74 3.64 18.63
CA HIS A 289 -14.39 3.05 18.76
C HIS A 289 -13.42 3.47 17.65
N ALA A 290 -13.91 4.18 16.61
CA ALA A 290 -13.11 4.70 15.52
C ALA A 290 -12.81 6.19 15.68
N ALA A 291 -11.65 6.65 15.20
CA ALA A 291 -11.30 8.07 15.20
C ALA A 291 -10.49 8.48 13.98
N VAL A 292 -10.54 9.77 13.61
CA VAL A 292 -9.57 10.42 12.72
C VAL A 292 -8.34 10.76 13.54
N TYR A 293 -7.17 10.33 13.10
CA TYR A 293 -5.94 10.55 13.85
C TYR A 293 -5.60 12.04 13.99
N GLU A 294 -5.21 12.46 15.20
CA GLU A 294 -5.02 13.87 15.54
C GLU A 294 -3.87 14.57 14.80
N ARG A 295 -2.82 13.81 14.39
CA ARG A 295 -1.65 14.36 13.69
C ARG A 295 -1.77 14.30 12.18
N GLN A 296 -2.59 13.38 11.65
CA GLN A 296 -2.76 13.18 10.20
C GLN A 296 -4.21 12.86 9.87
N ALA A 297 -4.91 13.81 9.25
CA ALA A 297 -6.34 13.70 8.94
C ALA A 297 -6.70 12.56 7.96
N LEU A 298 -5.73 12.08 7.16
CA LEU A 298 -5.94 10.94 6.26
C LEU A 298 -5.98 9.59 6.97
N VAL A 299 -5.54 9.51 8.23
CA VAL A 299 -5.44 8.24 8.95
C VAL A 299 -6.66 8.03 9.83
N LEU A 300 -7.41 6.97 9.56
CA LEU A 300 -8.46 6.47 10.47
C LEU A 300 -7.86 5.41 11.37
N VAL A 301 -8.24 5.41 12.64
CA VAL A 301 -7.65 4.55 13.66
C VAL A 301 -8.71 3.79 14.44
N ASN A 302 -8.35 2.58 14.87
CA ASN A 302 -9.04 1.82 15.91
C ASN A 302 -8.61 2.39 17.25
N ALA A 303 -9.40 3.33 17.82
CA ALA A 303 -8.97 4.27 18.85
C ALA A 303 -8.67 3.64 20.23
N ASP A 304 -9.25 2.49 20.51
CA ASP A 304 -9.12 1.78 21.77
C ASP A 304 -8.92 0.26 21.61
N GLY A 305 -8.78 -0.22 20.35
CA GLY A 305 -8.59 -1.63 20.02
C GLY A 305 -9.90 -2.44 19.95
N GLU A 306 -11.06 -1.79 20.15
CA GLU A 306 -12.39 -2.42 20.18
C GLU A 306 -13.22 -2.14 18.92
N ALA A 307 -12.71 -1.34 17.95
CA ALA A 307 -13.43 -1.03 16.75
C ALA A 307 -13.67 -2.28 15.91
N THR A 308 -14.88 -2.40 15.38
CA THR A 308 -15.20 -3.32 14.30
C THR A 308 -14.89 -2.69 12.93
N GLY A 309 -14.83 -3.51 11.87
CA GLY A 309 -14.70 -2.97 10.51
C GLY A 309 -15.83 -2.04 10.13
N GLN A 310 -17.04 -2.30 10.63
CA GLN A 310 -18.21 -1.44 10.44
C GLN A 310 -18.07 -0.07 11.13
N ASP A 311 -17.39 0.00 12.27
CA ASP A 311 -17.15 1.27 12.96
C ASP A 311 -16.20 2.16 12.15
N ILE A 312 -15.13 1.57 11.61
CA ILE A 312 -14.19 2.29 10.73
C ILE A 312 -14.89 2.71 9.43
N ALA A 313 -15.69 1.84 8.82
CA ALA A 313 -16.43 2.15 7.59
C ALA A 313 -17.41 3.30 7.79
N ARG A 314 -18.20 3.29 8.89
CA ARG A 314 -19.13 4.40 9.24
C ARG A 314 -18.39 5.72 9.45
N LEU A 315 -17.22 5.69 10.09
CA LEU A 315 -16.41 6.90 10.22
C LEU A 315 -15.92 7.39 8.85
N ALA A 316 -15.51 6.48 7.97
CA ALA A 316 -15.06 6.83 6.61
C ALA A 316 -16.19 7.47 5.79
N GLU A 317 -17.41 6.91 5.85
CA GLU A 317 -18.61 7.48 5.22
C GLU A 317 -18.89 8.88 5.75
N TYR A 318 -18.86 9.07 7.07
CA TYR A 318 -19.05 10.39 7.67
C TYR A 318 -18.00 11.41 7.17
N VAL A 319 -16.73 11.03 7.10
CA VAL A 319 -15.66 11.88 6.57
C VAL A 319 -15.93 12.26 5.11
N GLN A 320 -16.37 11.30 4.27
CA GLN A 320 -16.71 11.55 2.87
C GLN A 320 -17.88 12.53 2.73
N GLU A 321 -18.93 12.37 3.55
CA GLU A 321 -20.09 13.26 3.59
C GLU A 321 -19.69 14.69 3.95
N GLN A 322 -18.87 14.87 5.00
CA GLN A 322 -18.41 16.18 5.43
C GLN A 322 -17.55 16.89 4.37
N VAL A 323 -16.70 16.15 3.66
CA VAL A 323 -15.90 16.70 2.54
C VAL A 323 -16.80 17.06 1.37
N ALA A 324 -17.74 16.19 1.00
CA ALA A 324 -18.69 16.44 -0.09
C ALA A 324 -19.59 17.65 0.20
N GLU A 325 -20.12 17.76 1.42
CA GLU A 325 -20.97 18.86 1.85
C GLU A 325 -20.25 20.20 1.83
N ARG A 326 -18.98 20.23 2.28
CA ARG A 326 -18.21 21.47 2.38
C ARG A 326 -17.59 21.93 1.06
N PHE A 327 -17.08 21.01 0.24
CA PHE A 327 -16.28 21.32 -0.94
C PHE A 327 -16.93 20.91 -2.26
N GLY A 328 -18.03 20.13 -2.23
CA GLY A 328 -18.62 19.52 -3.44
C GLY A 328 -17.70 18.49 -4.10
N LEU A 329 -16.70 17.97 -3.38
CA LEU A 329 -15.71 17.02 -3.88
C LEU A 329 -15.93 15.65 -3.23
N GLN A 330 -15.74 14.59 -4.02
CA GLN A 330 -15.77 13.22 -3.52
C GLN A 330 -14.35 12.74 -3.23
N ILE A 331 -14.13 12.13 -2.06
CA ILE A 331 -12.91 11.39 -1.74
C ILE A 331 -13.23 9.90 -1.68
N THR A 332 -12.32 9.07 -2.19
CA THR A 332 -12.54 7.62 -2.30
C THR A 332 -11.59 6.89 -1.37
N PRO A 333 -12.03 5.87 -0.61
CA PRO A 333 -11.14 5.02 0.15
C PRO A 333 -10.06 4.37 -0.72
N GLU A 334 -8.81 4.42 -0.27
CA GLU A 334 -7.71 3.62 -0.82
C GLU A 334 -7.75 2.21 -0.21
N VAL A 335 -8.18 2.12 1.03
CA VAL A 335 -8.31 0.88 1.78
C VAL A 335 -9.39 -0.01 1.18
N ARG A 336 -9.04 -1.28 0.92
CA ARG A 336 -9.96 -2.27 0.33
C ARG A 336 -10.84 -2.88 1.42
N TYR A 337 -12.15 -2.79 1.24
CA TYR A 337 -13.14 -3.42 2.11
C TYR A 337 -13.31 -4.89 1.75
N ILE A 338 -13.31 -5.75 2.77
CA ILE A 338 -13.48 -7.21 2.64
C ILE A 338 -14.70 -7.62 3.46
N SER A 339 -15.66 -8.25 2.81
CA SER A 339 -16.90 -8.76 3.42
C SER A 339 -17.17 -10.20 3.02
#